data_57ac2f0636b8da28d310ba78769b981c
#
_entry.id   57ac2f0636b8da28d310ba78769b981c
#
_cell.length_a   1.000
_cell.length_b   1.000
_cell.length_c   1.000
_cell.angle_alpha   90.00
_cell.angle_beta   90.00
_cell.angle_gamma   90.00
#
_symmetry.space_group_name_H-M   'P 1'
#
loop_
_entity.id
_entity.type
_entity.pdbx_description
1 polymer ?
#
loop_
_entity_poly.entity_id
_entity_poly.type
_entity_poly.pdbx_seq_one_letter_code
_entity_poly.pdbx_strand_id
1 'polypeptide(L)' 'MTSKTNRGGASNWDEAKVGDRVQLGSSGRTEYVGEVDARTADGDIIWVQGPVGGRRLFHILDGYELRLAVS' A
#
# COMPACT_ATOMS: atom_id res chain seq x y z
N MET A 1 17.57 12.97 9.89
CA MET A 1 17.27 12.69 9.66
C MET A 1 16.73 12.06 9.24
N THR A 2 16.50 11.85 9.16
CA THR A 2 15.95 11.43 8.77
C THR A 2 15.69 10.50 8.36
N SER A 3 15.67 10.24 8.38
CA SER A 3 15.46 9.51 7.97
C SER A 3 14.80 8.72 7.54
N LYS A 4 14.24 8.46 7.44
CA LYS A 4 13.52 7.72 7.13
C LYS A 4 13.46 7.50 5.98
N THR A 5 13.71 7.28 5.63
CA THR A 5 13.67 7.18 4.60
C THR A 5 13.93 6.34 3.96
N ASN A 6 13.97 5.86 3.85
CA ASN A 6 14.25 5.21 3.12
C ASN A 6 13.94 4.06 2.89
N ARG A 7 13.59 3.48 3.15
CA ARG A 7 13.15 2.37 2.86
C ARG A 7 12.74 2.29 1.54
N GLY A 8 13.33 1.97 0.65
CA GLY A 8 12.92 1.77 -0.63
C GLY A 8 12.39 2.97 -1.28
N GLY A 9 12.49 3.97 -0.66
CA GLY A 9 12.19 5.21 -1.20
C GLY A 9 10.79 5.41 -1.72
N ALA A 10 10.27 4.70 -2.57
CA ALA A 10 9.03 5.06 -3.20
C ALA A 10 7.79 4.57 -2.49
N SER A 11 7.94 3.90 -1.40
CA SER A 11 6.79 3.26 -0.80
C SER A 11 6.08 4.17 0.19
N ASN A 12 4.77 4.15 0.14
CA ASN A 12 3.95 5.02 0.98
C ASN A 12 3.17 4.24 2.03
N TRP A 13 3.74 3.13 2.48
CA TRP A 13 3.04 2.30 3.45
C TRP A 13 2.62 3.08 4.69
N ASP A 14 3.49 3.97 5.17
CA ASP A 14 3.20 4.72 6.38
C ASP A 14 2.07 5.70 6.20
N GLU A 15 1.83 6.10 4.97
CA GLU A 15 0.86 7.15 4.69
C GLU A 15 -0.49 6.63 4.28
N ALA A 16 -0.60 5.34 4.00
CA ALA A 16 -1.85 4.77 3.55
C ALA A 16 -2.85 4.72 4.70
N LYS A 17 -4.04 5.20 4.45
CA LYS A 17 -5.10 5.22 5.44
C LYS A 17 -6.33 4.58 4.87
N VAL A 18 -7.20 4.12 5.75
CA VAL A 18 -8.48 3.59 5.32
C VAL A 18 -9.19 4.61 4.46
N GLY A 19 -9.64 4.19 3.32
CA GLY A 19 -10.30 5.05 2.35
C GLY A 19 -9.40 5.55 1.24
N ASP A 20 -8.10 5.43 1.41
CA ASP A 20 -7.17 5.88 0.37
C ASP A 20 -7.17 4.90 -0.79
N ARG A 21 -7.05 5.45 -2.00
CA ARG A 21 -6.88 4.62 -3.17
C ARG A 21 -5.39 4.37 -3.33
N VAL A 22 -5.03 3.11 -3.53
CA VAL A 22 -3.62 2.73 -3.55
C VAL A 22 -3.34 1.81 -4.72
N GLN A 23 -2.07 1.75 -5.07
CA GLN A 23 -1.56 0.82 -6.08
C GLN A 23 -0.45 0.02 -5.42
N LEU A 24 -0.51 -1.29 -5.58
CA LEU A 24 0.52 -2.20 -5.08
C LEU A 24 1.23 -2.80 -6.27
N GLY A 25 2.54 -2.75 -6.25
CA GLY A 25 3.28 -3.29 -7.36
C GLY A 25 4.65 -3.75 -6.95
N SER A 26 5.37 -4.31 -7.90
CA SER A 26 6.74 -4.70 -7.68
C SER A 26 7.52 -4.49 -8.97
N SER A 27 8.79 -4.15 -8.82
CA SER A 27 9.67 -3.95 -9.96
C SER A 27 9.10 -2.95 -10.96
N GLY A 28 8.47 -1.92 -10.45
CA GLY A 28 7.94 -0.86 -11.30
C GLY A 28 6.62 -1.18 -11.98
N ARG A 29 6.02 -2.32 -11.69
CA ARG A 29 4.77 -2.74 -12.33
C ARG A 29 3.66 -2.75 -11.31
N THR A 30 2.55 -2.13 -11.64
CA THR A 30 1.37 -2.15 -10.80
C THR A 30 0.69 -3.51 -10.96
N GLU A 31 0.45 -4.17 -9.84
CA GLU A 31 -0.17 -5.49 -9.86
C GLU A 31 -1.55 -5.50 -9.25
N TYR A 32 -1.85 -4.54 -8.39
CA TYR A 32 -3.14 -4.51 -7.74
C TYR A 32 -3.51 -3.07 -7.45
N VAL A 33 -4.76 -2.74 -7.65
CA VAL A 33 -5.26 -1.39 -7.42
C VAL A 33 -6.54 -1.50 -6.64
N GLY A 34 -6.71 -0.63 -5.67
CA GLY A 34 -7.94 -0.65 -4.91
C GLY A 34 -7.93 0.41 -3.83
N GLU A 35 -8.82 0.21 -2.89
CA GLU A 35 -9.01 1.15 -1.80
C GLU A 35 -8.69 0.45 -0.49
N VAL A 36 -7.99 1.13 0.40
CA VAL A 36 -7.66 0.54 1.69
C VAL A 36 -8.93 0.37 2.48
N ASP A 37 -9.21 -0.86 2.85
CA ASP A 37 -10.41 -1.21 3.60
C ASP A 37 -10.12 -1.24 5.10
N ALA A 38 -8.92 -1.67 5.46
CA ALA A 38 -8.52 -1.75 6.86
C ALA A 38 -7.00 -1.78 6.91
N ARG A 39 -6.45 -1.46 8.05
CA ARG A 39 -5.01 -1.55 8.25
C ARG A 39 -4.73 -1.77 9.72
N THR A 40 -3.57 -2.35 10.01
CA THR A 40 -3.14 -2.48 11.39
C THR A 40 -2.60 -1.14 11.88
N ALA A 41 -2.54 -0.99 13.18
CA ALA A 41 -2.13 0.28 13.77
C ALA A 41 -0.73 0.68 13.37
N ASP A 42 0.16 -0.29 13.19
CA ASP A 42 1.53 0.00 12.80
C ASP A 42 1.68 0.17 11.29
N GLY A 43 0.62 -0.11 10.53
CA GLY A 43 0.67 0.08 9.09
C GLY A 43 1.36 -1.03 8.33
N ASP A 44 1.73 -2.10 9.01
CA ASP A 44 2.46 -3.19 8.34
C ASP A 44 1.58 -4.08 7.51
N ILE A 45 0.29 -4.12 7.81
CA ILE A 45 -0.66 -4.96 7.08
C ILE A 45 -1.83 -4.10 6.67
N ILE A 46 -2.21 -4.22 5.41
CA ILE A 46 -3.39 -3.54 4.91
C ILE A 46 -4.26 -4.52 4.15
N TRP A 47 -5.55 -4.25 4.16
CA TRP A 47 -6.50 -4.96 3.33
C TRP A 47 -6.97 -3.98 2.28
N VAL A 48 -6.88 -4.39 1.02
CA VAL A 48 -7.24 -3.53 -0.10
C VAL A 48 -8.38 -4.18 -0.84
N GLN A 49 -9.43 -3.42 -1.07
CA GLN A 49 -10.58 -3.88 -1.81
C GLN A 49 -10.40 -3.51 -3.27
N GLY A 50 -10.42 -4.51 -4.13
CA GLY A 50 -10.23 -4.29 -5.55
C GLY A 50 -11.52 -3.92 -6.25
N PRO A 51 -11.41 -3.57 -7.51
CA PRO A 51 -12.57 -3.06 -8.26
C PRO A 51 -13.61 -4.13 -8.56
N VAL A 52 -13.24 -5.39 -8.51
CA VAL A 52 -14.19 -6.45 -8.80
C VAL A 52 -14.77 -7.06 -7.52
N GLY A 53 -14.64 -6.36 -6.42
CA GLY A 53 -15.09 -6.89 -5.13
C GLY A 53 -14.02 -7.75 -4.53
N GLY A 54 -14.16 -8.15 -3.32
CA GLY A 54 -13.16 -8.94 -2.65
C GLY A 54 -12.02 -8.08 -2.14
N ARG A 55 -11.40 -8.55 -1.10
CA ARG A 55 -10.28 -7.84 -0.50
C ARG A 55 -9.08 -8.75 -0.47
N ARG A 56 -7.92 -8.13 -0.46
CA ARG A 56 -6.68 -8.85 -0.42
C ARG A 56 -5.79 -8.25 0.65
N LEU A 57 -5.10 -9.11 1.37
CA LEU A 57 -4.20 -8.69 2.43
C LEU A 57 -2.80 -8.52 1.87
N PHE A 58 -2.16 -7.42 2.21
CA PHE A 58 -0.78 -7.15 1.83
C PHE A 58 0.01 -6.85 3.10
N HIS A 59 1.19 -7.43 3.17
CA HIS A 59 2.11 -7.20 4.28
C HIS A 59 3.31 -6.42 3.77
N ILE A 60 3.79 -5.50 4.58
CA ILE A 60 4.89 -4.64 4.15
C ILE A 60 6.13 -5.45 3.76
N LEU A 61 6.29 -6.64 4.35
CA LEU A 61 7.44 -7.48 4.04
C LEU A 61 7.24 -8.37 2.83
N ASP A 62 6.09 -8.26 2.17
CA ASP A 62 5.84 -9.05 0.96
C ASP A 62 6.60 -8.53 -0.24
N GLY A 63 7.21 -7.36 -0.12
CA GLY A 63 7.99 -6.82 -1.21
C GLY A 63 7.23 -5.92 -2.15
N TYR A 64 5.97 -5.66 -1.89
CA TYR A 64 5.21 -4.73 -2.71
C TYR A 64 5.55 -3.30 -2.38
N GLU A 65 5.59 -2.48 -3.40
CA GLU A 65 5.64 -1.04 -3.24
C GLU A 65 4.21 -0.53 -3.22
N LEU A 66 3.91 0.28 -2.23
CA LEU A 66 2.58 0.86 -2.14
C LEU A 66 2.67 2.32 -2.54
N ARG A 67 1.84 2.74 -3.47
CA ARG A 67 1.77 4.13 -3.89
C ARG A 67 0.36 4.62 -3.69
N LEU A 68 0.26 5.84 -3.21
CA LEU A 68 -1.03 6.48 -3.12
C LEU A 68 -1.45 6.93 -4.51
N ALA A 69 -2.64 6.55 -4.91
CA ALA A 69 -3.16 6.96 -6.20
C ALA A 69 -3.79 8.33 -6.01
N VAL A 70 -3.23 9.30 -6.65
CA VAL A 70 -3.71 10.66 -6.56
C VAL A 70 -4.74 10.88 -7.64
N SER A 71 -5.84 11.46 -7.28
CA SER A 71 -6.88 11.74 -8.28
C SER A 71 -6.96 13.20 -8.62
#